data_e98cc2c6661c90f9e97dad0a724c9e3c
#
_entry.id   e98cc2c6661c90f9e97dad0a724c9e3c
#
_cell.length_a   1.000
_cell.length_b   1.000
_cell.length_c   1.000
_cell.angle_alpha   90.00
_cell.angle_beta   90.00
_cell.angle_gamma   90.00
#
_symmetry.space_group_name_H-M   'P 1'
#
loop_
_entity.id
_entity.type
_entity.pdbx_description
1 polymer ?
#
loop_
_entity_poly.entity_id
_entity_poly.type
_entity_poly.pdbx_seq_one_letter_code
_entity_poly.pdbx_strand_id
1 'polypeptide(L)'
;SRLTQRRVGNILDEHYTYLAGSETGTTTTLPETYYTTLKGSSTKQSGYRYTYDVRNNITRITNLKDNSYIAYAYDKLGQMQYATEYAANGTAQKRYKYYYDNAGNLTSWRIEDGTATIVKEEHTYTYGDSNWKDLLTAFDGKSITYDANGNPTKYYNGGTMTWRNGRQLASYSLGGTTYSYEYDVNGLRTRKTNADGGYTEYYIIDGLPVAEQRHYDSGAEWYTMRYLYDESNNPVGFGMQYPTETKWENYYFAKNVQGDIVAIYRYDYNASSQKPYGTLI
;
A
#
# COMPACT_ATOMS: atom_id res chain seq x y z
N SER A 1 7.46 -3.10 -27.64
CA SER A 1 7.71 -1.73 -27.11
C SER A 1 7.37 -1.69 -25.63
N ARG A 2 8.11 -0.87 -24.85
CA ARG A 2 7.84 -0.66 -23.42
C ARG A 2 7.11 0.66 -23.23
N LEU A 3 6.29 0.71 -22.15
CA LEU A 3 5.60 1.93 -21.76
C LEU A 3 6.62 2.95 -21.26
N THR A 4 6.77 4.07 -21.97
CA THR A 4 7.66 5.18 -21.57
C THR A 4 6.91 6.34 -20.95
N GLN A 5 5.60 6.44 -21.24
CA GLN A 5 4.73 7.47 -20.70
C GLN A 5 3.29 6.97 -20.65
N ARG A 6 2.56 7.33 -19.58
CA ARG A 6 1.12 7.13 -19.43
C ARG A 6 0.47 8.38 -18.86
N ARG A 7 -0.75 8.70 -19.28
CA ARG A 7 -1.54 9.78 -18.69
C ARG A 7 -2.66 9.25 -17.84
N VAL A 8 -2.77 9.76 -16.62
CA VAL A 8 -3.78 9.38 -15.64
C VAL A 8 -4.70 10.58 -15.38
N GLY A 9 -6.01 10.38 -15.53
CA GLY A 9 -7.04 11.38 -15.21
C GLY A 9 -6.95 12.69 -15.98
N ASN A 10 -6.20 12.71 -17.09
CA ASN A 10 -5.92 13.94 -17.88
C ASN A 10 -5.20 15.07 -17.09
N ILE A 11 -4.66 14.76 -15.90
CA ILE A 11 -3.93 15.71 -15.04
C ILE A 11 -2.53 15.27 -14.64
N LEU A 12 -2.22 13.95 -14.66
CA LEU A 12 -0.90 13.41 -14.34
C LEU A 12 -0.30 12.72 -15.55
N ASP A 13 0.97 12.97 -15.82
CA ASP A 13 1.80 12.21 -16.74
C ASP A 13 2.83 11.40 -15.94
N GLU A 14 2.81 10.08 -16.11
CA GLU A 14 3.79 9.15 -15.58
C GLU A 14 4.86 8.89 -16.63
N HIS A 15 6.12 8.89 -16.23
CA HIS A 15 7.27 8.73 -17.11
C HIS A 15 8.15 7.59 -16.63
N TYR A 16 8.62 6.77 -17.56
CA TYR A 16 9.44 5.58 -17.28
C TYR A 16 10.70 5.60 -18.15
N THR A 17 11.86 5.33 -17.56
CA THR A 17 13.06 4.87 -18.24
C THR A 17 13.46 3.51 -17.75
N TYR A 18 14.22 2.77 -18.54
CA TYR A 18 14.61 1.41 -18.21
C TYR A 18 16.13 1.27 -18.31
N LEU A 19 16.71 0.39 -17.51
CA LEU A 19 18.13 0.07 -17.59
C LEU A 19 18.50 -0.37 -19.00
N ALA A 20 19.68 0.05 -19.46
CA ALA A 20 20.23 -0.38 -20.73
C ALA A 20 20.31 -1.91 -20.82
N GLY A 21 20.02 -2.44 -21.99
CA GLY A 21 20.22 -3.85 -22.29
C GLY A 21 21.69 -4.16 -22.62
N SER A 22 21.97 -5.42 -22.92
CA SER A 22 23.33 -5.86 -23.31
C SER A 22 23.76 -5.38 -24.69
N GLU A 23 22.82 -5.02 -25.56
CA GLU A 23 23.09 -4.52 -26.90
C GLU A 23 22.76 -3.03 -27.00
N THR A 24 23.53 -2.32 -27.85
CA THR A 24 23.34 -0.89 -28.10
C THR A 24 21.91 -0.62 -28.57
N GLY A 25 21.23 0.36 -27.92
CA GLY A 25 19.87 0.76 -28.26
C GLY A 25 18.78 -0.16 -27.68
N THR A 26 19.15 -1.20 -26.92
CA THR A 26 18.19 -2.04 -26.19
C THR A 26 18.06 -1.65 -24.71
N THR A 27 16.96 -2.07 -24.07
CA THR A 27 16.72 -1.88 -22.63
C THR A 27 16.25 -3.16 -21.98
N THR A 28 16.50 -3.30 -20.69
CA THR A 28 15.94 -4.38 -19.85
C THR A 28 14.47 -4.12 -19.54
N THR A 29 13.81 -5.00 -18.77
CA THR A 29 12.48 -4.77 -18.21
C THR A 29 12.51 -4.01 -16.88
N LEU A 30 13.72 -3.77 -16.33
CA LEU A 30 13.89 -3.11 -15.04
C LEU A 30 13.79 -1.59 -15.19
N PRO A 31 12.86 -0.92 -14.49
CA PRO A 31 12.78 0.53 -14.48
C PRO A 31 14.06 1.15 -13.90
N GLU A 32 14.68 2.10 -14.59
CA GLU A 32 15.79 2.90 -14.08
C GLU A 32 15.25 4.13 -13.34
N THR A 33 14.30 4.85 -13.98
CA THR A 33 13.58 5.94 -13.33
C THR A 33 12.09 5.84 -13.56
N TYR A 34 11.35 6.28 -12.57
CA TYR A 34 9.92 6.54 -12.66
C TYR A 34 9.64 7.87 -12.00
N TYR A 35 8.87 8.75 -12.65
CA TYR A 35 8.44 9.99 -12.04
C TYR A 35 7.10 10.46 -12.61
N THR A 36 6.41 11.31 -11.85
CA THR A 36 5.17 11.95 -12.25
C THR A 36 5.36 13.45 -12.46
N THR A 37 4.65 14.02 -13.44
CA THR A 37 4.50 15.45 -13.63
C THR A 37 3.02 15.79 -13.72
N LEU A 38 2.65 17.03 -13.43
CA LEU A 38 1.34 17.53 -13.82
C LEU A 38 1.31 17.72 -15.34
N LYS A 39 0.16 17.49 -15.97
CA LYS A 39 -0.02 17.65 -17.40
C LYS A 39 0.46 19.03 -17.88
N GLY A 40 1.34 19.00 -18.86
CA GLY A 40 1.93 20.21 -19.44
C GLY A 40 3.00 20.89 -18.58
N SER A 41 3.43 20.26 -17.49
CA SER A 41 4.53 20.71 -16.64
C SER A 41 5.73 19.78 -16.80
N SER A 42 6.94 20.32 -16.68
CA SER A 42 8.18 19.55 -16.58
C SER A 42 8.62 19.32 -15.12
N THR A 43 7.93 19.94 -14.16
CA THR A 43 8.26 19.83 -12.74
C THR A 43 7.85 18.47 -12.22
N LYS A 44 8.81 17.68 -11.72
CA LYS A 44 8.56 16.40 -11.09
C LYS A 44 7.80 16.59 -9.78
N GLN A 45 6.65 15.95 -9.66
CA GLN A 45 5.83 15.96 -8.44
C GLN A 45 6.30 14.89 -7.46
N SER A 46 6.57 13.70 -7.98
CA SER A 46 7.23 12.57 -7.31
C SER A 46 8.18 11.90 -8.29
N GLY A 47 9.15 11.19 -7.82
CA GLY A 47 10.01 10.43 -8.72
C GLY A 47 11.11 9.69 -7.98
N TYR A 48 11.51 8.57 -8.56
CA TYR A 48 12.46 7.65 -7.98
C TYR A 48 13.43 7.14 -9.05
N ARG A 49 14.68 6.91 -8.62
CA ARG A 49 15.68 6.17 -9.39
C ARG A 49 16.01 4.89 -8.64
N TYR A 50 16.09 3.79 -9.38
CA TYR A 50 16.32 2.45 -8.87
C TYR A 50 17.68 1.94 -9.29
N THR A 51 18.37 1.22 -8.42
CA THR A 51 19.52 0.39 -8.75
C THR A 51 19.28 -1.03 -8.28
N TYR A 52 19.92 -1.98 -8.94
CA TYR A 52 19.68 -3.41 -8.76
C TYR A 52 20.97 -4.18 -8.57
N ASP A 53 20.90 -5.33 -7.93
CA ASP A 53 21.97 -6.34 -7.93
C ASP A 53 21.86 -7.27 -9.14
N VAL A 54 22.77 -8.21 -9.24
CA VAL A 54 22.81 -9.22 -10.33
C VAL A 54 21.62 -10.19 -10.33
N ARG A 55 20.83 -10.23 -9.25
CA ARG A 55 19.62 -11.03 -9.11
C ARG A 55 18.36 -10.21 -9.37
N ASN A 56 18.51 -8.95 -9.78
CA ASN A 56 17.45 -7.96 -9.98
C ASN A 56 16.73 -7.52 -8.68
N ASN A 57 17.32 -7.73 -7.51
CA ASN A 57 16.82 -7.12 -6.28
C ASN A 57 17.14 -5.63 -6.29
N ILE A 58 16.20 -4.80 -5.83
CA ILE A 58 16.43 -3.35 -5.69
C ILE A 58 17.45 -3.13 -4.56
N THR A 59 18.62 -2.57 -4.88
CA THR A 59 19.65 -2.23 -3.88
C THR A 59 19.57 -0.79 -3.40
N ARG A 60 18.93 0.10 -4.17
CA ARG A 60 18.73 1.49 -3.79
C ARG A 60 17.54 2.11 -4.50
N ILE A 61 16.77 2.89 -3.75
CA ILE A 61 15.73 3.78 -4.26
C ILE A 61 16.13 5.21 -3.89
N THR A 62 16.39 6.05 -4.88
CA THR A 62 16.72 7.47 -4.68
C THR A 62 15.51 8.33 -5.02
N ASN A 63 15.08 9.18 -4.11
CA ASN A 63 14.06 10.20 -4.35
C ASN A 63 14.64 11.29 -5.26
N LEU A 64 14.04 11.52 -6.42
CA LEU A 64 14.52 12.51 -7.40
C LEU A 64 14.21 13.97 -7.02
N LYS A 65 13.41 14.19 -5.96
CA LYS A 65 13.02 15.51 -5.49
C LYS A 65 14.09 16.14 -4.60
N ASP A 66 14.68 15.34 -3.71
CA ASP A 66 15.61 15.81 -2.67
C ASP A 66 16.93 15.02 -2.62
N ASN A 67 17.08 13.99 -3.47
CA ASN A 67 18.21 13.07 -3.53
C ASN A 67 18.45 12.24 -2.24
N SER A 68 17.51 12.25 -1.29
CA SER A 68 17.52 11.26 -0.21
C SER A 68 17.34 9.85 -0.79
N TYR A 69 17.75 8.82 -0.06
CA TYR A 69 17.64 7.47 -0.58
C TYR A 69 17.54 6.40 0.50
N ILE A 70 16.99 5.25 0.12
CA ILE A 70 17.01 4.04 0.92
C ILE A 70 17.92 3.03 0.22
N ALA A 71 18.87 2.47 0.96
CA ALA A 71 19.72 1.37 0.49
C ALA A 71 19.29 0.06 1.15
N TYR A 72 19.23 -1.00 0.35
CA TYR A 72 18.79 -2.34 0.76
C TYR A 72 19.94 -3.33 0.67
N ALA A 73 20.02 -4.24 1.62
CA ALA A 73 20.93 -5.37 1.60
C ALA A 73 20.17 -6.67 1.83
N TYR A 74 20.58 -7.70 1.11
CA TYR A 74 19.95 -9.02 1.11
C TYR A 74 20.98 -10.09 1.50
N ASP A 75 20.49 -11.19 2.03
CA ASP A 75 21.29 -12.38 2.29
C ASP A 75 21.46 -13.24 1.01
N LYS A 76 22.10 -14.40 1.17
CA LYS A 76 22.31 -15.35 0.07
C LYS A 76 21.00 -15.98 -0.44
N LEU A 77 19.95 -16.00 0.36
CA LEU A 77 18.62 -16.50 0.02
C LEU A 77 17.73 -15.42 -0.62
N GLY A 78 18.18 -14.16 -0.69
CA GLY A 78 17.41 -13.03 -1.19
C GLY A 78 16.48 -12.40 -0.15
N GLN A 79 16.62 -12.74 1.12
CA GLN A 79 15.86 -12.14 2.20
C GLN A 79 16.47 -10.78 2.57
N MET A 80 15.64 -9.77 2.78
CA MET A 80 16.11 -8.43 3.15
C MET A 80 16.71 -8.45 4.56
N GLN A 81 17.99 -8.12 4.67
CA GLN A 81 18.67 -7.99 5.96
C GLN A 81 18.59 -6.58 6.51
N TYR A 82 18.69 -5.59 5.62
CA TYR A 82 18.72 -4.18 6.00
C TYR A 82 17.98 -3.30 4.99
N ALA A 83 17.32 -2.27 5.50
CA ALA A 83 16.91 -1.09 4.75
C ALA A 83 17.43 0.13 5.51
N THR A 84 18.31 0.93 4.91
CA THR A 84 18.92 2.10 5.57
C THR A 84 18.52 3.37 4.84
N GLU A 85 17.93 4.30 5.56
CA GLU A 85 17.57 5.63 5.06
C GLU A 85 18.76 6.57 5.15
N TYR A 86 18.99 7.32 4.09
CA TYR A 86 20.07 8.29 3.96
C TYR A 86 19.55 9.66 3.55
N ALA A 87 20.10 10.71 4.12
CA ALA A 87 19.97 12.06 3.60
C ALA A 87 20.71 12.19 2.25
N ALA A 88 20.43 13.25 1.49
CA ALA A 88 21.07 13.53 0.19
C ALA A 88 22.62 13.58 0.26
N ASN A 89 23.18 14.01 1.38
CA ASN A 89 24.61 14.09 1.61
C ASN A 89 25.27 12.74 1.98
N GLY A 90 24.48 11.64 1.98
CA GLY A 90 24.96 10.31 2.33
C GLY A 90 25.02 10.00 3.83
N THR A 91 24.53 10.90 4.68
CA THR A 91 24.44 10.65 6.13
C THR A 91 23.30 9.66 6.40
N ALA A 92 23.63 8.51 7.00
CA ALA A 92 22.63 7.53 7.44
C ALA A 92 21.79 8.10 8.58
N GLN A 93 20.47 7.97 8.44
CA GLN A 93 19.49 8.53 9.37
C GLN A 93 18.88 7.43 10.24
N LYS A 94 18.50 6.31 9.63
CA LYS A 94 17.75 5.24 10.26
C LYS A 94 18.02 3.93 9.55
N ARG A 95 18.14 2.84 10.30
CA ARG A 95 18.31 1.51 9.73
C ARG A 95 17.27 0.56 10.30
N TYR A 96 16.59 -0.15 9.41
CA TYR A 96 15.73 -1.30 9.71
C TYR A 96 16.56 -2.56 9.52
N LYS A 97 16.53 -3.47 10.48
CA LYS A 97 17.22 -4.74 10.44
C LYS A 97 16.25 -5.88 10.67
N TYR A 98 16.34 -6.92 9.86
CA TYR A 98 15.43 -8.06 9.84
C TYR A 98 16.19 -9.34 10.13
N TYR A 99 15.57 -10.25 10.87
CA TYR A 99 16.12 -11.53 11.27
C TYR A 99 15.12 -12.64 10.94
N TYR A 100 15.62 -13.75 10.41
CA TYR A 100 14.80 -14.85 9.94
C TYR A 100 15.27 -16.17 10.58
N ASP A 101 14.37 -17.13 10.69
CA ASP A 101 14.71 -18.51 11.01
C ASP A 101 15.15 -19.27 9.74
N ASN A 102 15.49 -20.55 9.90
CA ASN A 102 15.92 -21.39 8.78
C ASN A 102 14.80 -21.72 7.78
N ALA A 103 13.55 -21.52 8.14
CA ALA A 103 12.37 -21.70 7.27
C ALA A 103 12.01 -20.41 6.51
N GLY A 104 12.65 -19.28 6.83
CA GLY A 104 12.40 -17.98 6.23
C GLY A 104 11.36 -17.14 6.97
N ASN A 105 10.88 -17.59 8.14
CA ASN A 105 9.97 -16.80 8.96
C ASN A 105 10.70 -15.63 9.61
N LEU A 106 10.11 -14.44 9.61
CA LEU A 106 10.63 -13.26 10.29
C LEU A 106 10.55 -13.48 11.81
N THR A 107 11.70 -13.59 12.50
CA THR A 107 11.76 -13.81 13.95
C THR A 107 11.87 -12.52 14.75
N SER A 108 12.50 -11.49 14.17
CA SER A 108 12.49 -10.14 14.73
C SER A 108 12.83 -9.10 13.67
N TRP A 109 12.42 -7.87 13.92
CA TRP A 109 12.95 -6.71 13.22
C TRP A 109 13.16 -5.58 14.22
N ARG A 110 14.09 -4.70 13.92
CA ARG A 110 14.37 -3.55 14.78
C ARG A 110 14.74 -2.31 13.97
N ILE A 111 14.51 -1.17 14.60
CA ILE A 111 14.96 0.15 14.14
C ILE A 111 16.19 0.53 14.92
N GLU A 112 17.25 0.83 14.20
CA GLU A 112 18.51 1.37 14.75
C GLU A 112 18.66 2.83 14.31
N ASP A 113 19.49 3.60 15.03
CA ASP A 113 19.96 4.89 14.53
C ASP A 113 20.81 4.70 13.25
N GLY A 114 21.10 5.77 12.53
CA GLY A 114 21.86 5.70 11.28
C GLY A 114 23.27 5.12 11.44
N THR A 115 23.85 5.16 12.64
CA THR A 115 25.17 4.60 12.98
C THR A 115 25.11 3.14 13.37
N ALA A 116 23.91 2.58 13.53
CA ALA A 116 23.65 1.21 13.98
C ALA A 116 24.15 0.89 15.39
N THR A 117 24.27 1.90 16.23
CA THR A 117 24.78 1.76 17.60
C THR A 117 23.68 1.75 18.64
N ILE A 118 22.55 2.39 18.35
CA ILE A 118 21.41 2.51 19.29
C ILE A 118 20.19 1.87 18.67
N VAL A 119 19.63 0.86 19.35
CA VAL A 119 18.31 0.27 19.01
C VAL A 119 17.23 1.22 19.55
N LYS A 120 16.36 1.70 18.67
CA LYS A 120 15.24 2.60 18.99
C LYS A 120 13.95 1.85 19.24
N GLU A 121 13.75 0.74 18.51
CA GLU A 121 12.55 -0.08 18.55
C GLU A 121 12.92 -1.51 18.14
N GLU A 122 12.31 -2.52 18.74
CA GLU A 122 12.50 -3.91 18.38
C GLU A 122 11.19 -4.66 18.57
N HIS A 123 10.87 -5.55 17.63
CA HIS A 123 9.70 -6.41 17.66
C HIS A 123 10.11 -7.85 17.43
N THR A 124 9.46 -8.77 18.15
CA THR A 124 9.73 -10.20 18.08
C THR A 124 8.51 -10.99 17.64
N TYR A 125 8.75 -12.06 16.91
CA TYR A 125 7.74 -12.99 16.38
C TYR A 125 8.03 -14.38 16.89
N THR A 126 7.02 -15.09 17.38
CA THR A 126 7.14 -16.46 17.89
C THR A 126 6.25 -17.40 17.10
N TYR A 127 6.82 -18.52 16.64
CA TYR A 127 6.15 -19.58 15.90
C TYR A 127 6.20 -20.86 16.76
N GLY A 128 5.24 -20.99 17.67
CA GLY A 128 5.27 -22.02 18.72
C GLY A 128 4.37 -23.23 18.47
N ASP A 129 3.63 -23.27 17.36
CA ASP A 129 2.75 -24.40 17.06
C ASP A 129 3.56 -25.61 16.59
N SER A 130 3.31 -26.80 17.18
CA SER A 130 4.04 -28.03 16.89
C SER A 130 3.67 -28.62 15.52
N ASN A 131 2.45 -28.42 15.06
CA ASN A 131 1.89 -28.99 13.84
C ASN A 131 1.97 -28.02 12.66
N TRP A 132 1.86 -26.73 12.93
CA TRP A 132 1.94 -25.67 11.93
C TRP A 132 3.09 -24.71 12.26
N LYS A 133 4.28 -25.05 11.80
CA LYS A 133 5.53 -24.35 12.16
C LYS A 133 5.60 -22.88 11.77
N ASP A 134 4.84 -22.47 10.74
CA ASP A 134 4.81 -21.09 10.24
C ASP A 134 3.65 -20.28 10.86
N LEU A 135 2.89 -20.86 11.80
CA LEU A 135 1.81 -20.15 12.47
C LEU A 135 2.38 -19.21 13.53
N LEU A 136 2.16 -17.90 13.36
CA LEU A 136 2.58 -16.88 14.33
C LEU A 136 1.76 -17.01 15.62
N THR A 137 2.37 -17.46 16.71
CA THR A 137 1.69 -17.69 17.99
C THR A 137 1.84 -16.57 19.00
N ALA A 138 2.85 -15.68 18.82
CA ALA A 138 2.97 -14.45 19.60
C ALA A 138 3.71 -13.36 18.86
N PHE A 139 3.37 -12.11 19.17
CA PHE A 139 4.06 -10.89 18.76
C PHE A 139 4.42 -10.10 20.03
N ASP A 140 5.70 -9.74 20.19
CA ASP A 140 6.25 -9.09 21.39
C ASP A 140 5.85 -9.81 22.70
N GLY A 141 5.90 -11.14 22.69
CA GLY A 141 5.51 -11.97 23.81
C GLY A 141 4.00 -12.02 24.10
N LYS A 142 3.17 -11.31 23.32
CA LYS A 142 1.72 -11.32 23.47
C LYS A 142 1.11 -12.38 22.57
N SER A 143 0.37 -13.32 23.15
CA SER A 143 -0.20 -14.47 22.44
C SER A 143 -1.24 -14.06 21.39
N ILE A 144 -1.23 -14.81 20.29
CA ILE A 144 -2.27 -14.85 19.26
C ILE A 144 -2.92 -16.23 19.33
N THR A 145 -4.25 -16.30 19.37
CA THR A 145 -4.98 -17.57 19.39
C THR A 145 -5.79 -17.75 18.12
N TYR A 146 -6.01 -19.02 17.75
CA TYR A 146 -6.62 -19.39 16.48
C TYR A 146 -7.75 -20.41 16.68
N ASP A 147 -8.68 -20.45 15.72
CA ASP A 147 -9.63 -21.55 15.58
C ASP A 147 -9.01 -22.75 14.83
N ALA A 148 -9.76 -23.83 14.68
CA ALA A 148 -9.31 -25.03 13.98
C ALA A 148 -9.01 -24.84 12.48
N ASN A 149 -9.49 -23.74 11.88
CA ASN A 149 -9.23 -23.39 10.48
C ASN A 149 -8.00 -22.47 10.33
N GLY A 150 -7.32 -22.12 11.45
CA GLY A 150 -6.20 -21.21 11.48
C GLY A 150 -6.60 -19.72 11.37
N ASN A 151 -7.86 -19.39 11.66
CA ASN A 151 -8.28 -17.99 11.74
C ASN A 151 -7.96 -17.44 13.14
N PRO A 152 -7.36 -16.24 13.27
CA PRO A 152 -7.09 -15.64 14.57
C PRO A 152 -8.40 -15.33 15.31
N THR A 153 -8.52 -15.82 16.54
CA THR A 153 -9.67 -15.54 17.44
C THR A 153 -9.35 -14.44 18.43
N LYS A 154 -8.05 -14.27 18.77
CA LYS A 154 -7.56 -13.14 19.56
C LYS A 154 -6.20 -12.73 19.03
N TYR A 155 -6.01 -11.43 18.84
CA TYR A 155 -4.76 -10.85 18.35
C TYR A 155 -3.92 -10.29 19.50
N TYR A 156 -2.62 -10.06 19.28
CA TYR A 156 -1.66 -9.60 20.30
C TYR A 156 -2.06 -8.27 20.97
N ASN A 157 -2.81 -7.40 20.29
CA ASN A 157 -3.30 -6.14 20.83
C ASN A 157 -4.55 -6.27 21.70
N GLY A 158 -5.03 -7.51 21.95
CA GLY A 158 -6.25 -7.80 22.69
C GLY A 158 -7.52 -7.81 21.83
N GLY A 159 -7.41 -7.53 20.55
CA GLY A 159 -8.53 -7.61 19.61
C GLY A 159 -9.04 -9.03 19.48
N THR A 160 -10.37 -9.20 19.50
CA THR A 160 -11.05 -10.50 19.32
C THR A 160 -11.80 -10.53 17.99
N MET A 161 -11.84 -11.72 17.39
CA MET A 161 -12.43 -11.94 16.08
C MET A 161 -13.37 -13.13 16.10
N THR A 162 -14.48 -13.01 15.38
CA THR A 162 -15.38 -14.15 15.08
C THR A 162 -15.41 -14.39 13.59
N TRP A 163 -15.56 -15.65 13.20
CA TRP A 163 -15.48 -16.08 11.82
C TRP A 163 -16.73 -16.88 11.43
N ARG A 164 -17.10 -16.84 10.15
CA ARG A 164 -18.17 -17.65 9.57
C ARG A 164 -17.73 -18.21 8.21
N ASN A 165 -18.43 -19.22 7.71
CA ASN A 165 -18.18 -19.82 6.42
C ASN A 165 -16.69 -20.18 6.19
N GLY A 166 -16.00 -20.65 7.25
CA GLY A 166 -14.60 -21.03 7.24
C GLY A 166 -13.64 -19.85 7.46
N ARG A 167 -13.59 -18.85 6.59
CA ARG A 167 -12.59 -17.75 6.63
C ARG A 167 -13.16 -16.34 6.44
N GLN A 168 -14.48 -16.17 6.55
CA GLN A 168 -15.09 -14.84 6.49
C GLN A 168 -15.12 -14.21 7.87
N LEU A 169 -14.42 -13.08 8.06
CA LEU A 169 -14.42 -12.33 9.31
C LEU A 169 -15.83 -11.78 9.56
N ALA A 170 -16.52 -12.28 10.59
CA ALA A 170 -17.86 -11.83 10.96
C ALA A 170 -17.82 -10.58 11.82
N SER A 171 -16.89 -10.52 12.80
CA SER A 171 -16.69 -9.34 13.64
C SER A 171 -15.25 -9.19 14.10
N TYR A 172 -14.87 -7.96 14.41
CA TYR A 172 -13.65 -7.59 15.12
C TYR A 172 -13.99 -6.64 16.26
N SER A 173 -13.51 -6.94 17.47
CA SER A 173 -13.73 -6.11 18.65
C SER A 173 -12.41 -5.78 19.33
N LEU A 174 -12.22 -4.49 19.68
CA LEU A 174 -11.07 -4.00 20.42
C LEU A 174 -11.50 -2.84 21.32
N GLY A 175 -11.17 -2.91 22.63
CA GLY A 175 -11.45 -1.84 23.59
C GLY A 175 -12.93 -1.45 23.70
N GLY A 176 -13.84 -2.43 23.56
CA GLY A 176 -15.30 -2.19 23.56
C GLY A 176 -15.88 -1.73 22.24
N THR A 177 -15.05 -1.47 21.24
CA THR A 177 -15.47 -1.08 19.88
C THR A 177 -15.60 -2.32 19.02
N THR A 178 -16.75 -2.56 18.40
CA THR A 178 -17.00 -3.72 17.52
C THR A 178 -17.35 -3.28 16.12
N TYR A 179 -16.70 -3.91 15.16
CA TYR A 179 -17.01 -3.82 13.73
C TYR A 179 -17.60 -5.16 13.27
N SER A 180 -18.60 -5.14 12.38
CA SER A 180 -19.14 -6.35 11.76
C SER A 180 -19.08 -6.28 10.25
N TYR A 181 -19.12 -7.47 9.61
CA TYR A 181 -18.90 -7.60 8.18
C TYR A 181 -19.90 -8.57 7.57
N GLU A 182 -20.39 -8.23 6.39
CA GLU A 182 -21.29 -9.06 5.60
C GLU A 182 -20.68 -9.36 4.23
N TYR A 183 -21.06 -10.50 3.66
CA TYR A 183 -20.48 -11.03 2.42
C TYR A 183 -21.57 -11.58 1.54
N ASP A 184 -21.36 -11.53 0.23
CA ASP A 184 -22.21 -12.20 -0.75
C ASP A 184 -21.91 -13.71 -0.80
N VAL A 185 -22.62 -14.40 -1.68
CA VAL A 185 -22.49 -15.85 -1.89
C VAL A 185 -21.12 -16.26 -2.46
N ASN A 186 -20.40 -15.33 -3.08
CA ASN A 186 -19.06 -15.53 -3.63
C ASN A 186 -17.95 -15.24 -2.60
N GLY A 187 -18.31 -14.82 -1.38
CA GLY A 187 -17.37 -14.49 -0.32
C GLY A 187 -16.77 -13.08 -0.43
N LEU A 188 -17.34 -12.23 -1.26
CA LEU A 188 -16.91 -10.82 -1.36
C LEU A 188 -17.67 -9.99 -0.34
N ARG A 189 -16.93 -9.10 0.36
CA ARG A 189 -17.53 -8.28 1.42
C ARG A 189 -18.44 -7.21 0.82
N THR A 190 -19.72 -7.23 1.22
CA THR A 190 -20.76 -6.31 0.76
C THR A 190 -21.07 -5.21 1.76
N ARG A 191 -20.75 -5.42 3.06
CA ARG A 191 -21.01 -4.40 4.09
C ARG A 191 -19.98 -4.47 5.22
N LYS A 192 -19.65 -3.29 5.74
CA LYS A 192 -18.93 -3.10 7.00
C LYS A 192 -19.74 -2.16 7.87
N THR A 193 -20.11 -2.60 9.08
CA THR A 193 -20.78 -1.78 10.08
C THR A 193 -19.79 -1.39 11.18
N ASN A 194 -19.76 -0.11 11.54
CA ASN A 194 -18.93 0.41 12.62
C ASN A 194 -19.62 0.28 13.97
N ALA A 195 -18.87 0.53 15.04
CA ALA A 195 -19.38 0.46 16.41
C ALA A 195 -20.47 1.49 16.74
N ASP A 196 -20.46 2.62 16.05
CA ASP A 196 -21.47 3.69 16.16
C ASP A 196 -22.75 3.39 15.39
N GLY A 197 -22.85 2.24 14.72
CA GLY A 197 -23.97 1.85 13.87
C GLY A 197 -23.89 2.35 12.43
N GLY A 198 -23.03 3.31 12.14
CA GLY A 198 -22.78 3.76 10.76
C GLY A 198 -22.15 2.64 9.93
N TYR A 199 -22.42 2.58 8.64
CA TYR A 199 -21.97 1.48 7.81
C TYR A 199 -21.52 1.93 6.42
N THR A 200 -20.74 1.06 5.76
CA THR A 200 -20.33 1.19 4.36
C THR A 200 -20.86 -0.01 3.58
N GLU A 201 -21.55 0.23 2.49
CA GLU A 201 -21.95 -0.77 1.50
C GLU A 201 -20.98 -0.76 0.32
N TYR A 202 -20.60 -1.94 -0.17
CA TYR A 202 -19.68 -2.12 -1.29
C TYR A 202 -20.45 -2.68 -2.49
N TYR A 203 -20.32 -2.02 -3.62
CA TYR A 203 -20.91 -2.44 -4.88
C TYR A 203 -19.85 -3.14 -5.72
N ILE A 204 -20.11 -4.37 -6.09
CA ILE A 204 -19.15 -5.26 -6.77
C ILE A 204 -19.75 -5.70 -8.10
N ILE A 205 -18.99 -5.56 -9.18
CA ILE A 205 -19.32 -6.02 -10.51
C ILE A 205 -18.18 -6.91 -11.01
N ASP A 206 -18.49 -8.12 -11.44
CA ASP A 206 -17.51 -9.11 -11.92
C ASP A 206 -16.32 -9.34 -10.97
N GLY A 207 -16.61 -9.34 -9.65
CA GLY A 207 -15.60 -9.53 -8.62
C GLY A 207 -14.78 -8.29 -8.29
N LEU A 208 -15.00 -7.16 -8.97
CA LEU A 208 -14.28 -5.91 -8.79
C LEU A 208 -15.14 -4.92 -8.00
N PRO A 209 -14.66 -4.35 -6.88
CA PRO A 209 -15.35 -3.24 -6.21
C PRO A 209 -15.42 -2.03 -7.14
N VAL A 210 -16.62 -1.56 -7.48
CA VAL A 210 -16.81 -0.41 -8.38
C VAL A 210 -17.23 0.85 -7.65
N ALA A 211 -17.89 0.70 -6.47
CA ALA A 211 -18.29 1.82 -5.65
C ALA A 211 -18.43 1.40 -4.18
N GLU A 212 -18.43 2.38 -3.31
CA GLU A 212 -18.91 2.24 -1.93
C GLU A 212 -19.80 3.41 -1.57
N GLN A 213 -20.75 3.15 -0.67
CA GLN A 213 -21.65 4.15 -0.10
C GLN A 213 -21.54 4.12 1.41
N ARG A 214 -21.16 5.25 1.98
CA ARG A 214 -21.05 5.43 3.42
C ARG A 214 -22.33 6.01 3.98
N HIS A 215 -22.80 5.42 5.10
CA HIS A 215 -24.00 5.85 5.81
C HIS A 215 -23.69 6.19 7.27
N TYR A 216 -24.46 7.12 7.83
CA TYR A 216 -24.57 7.34 9.27
C TYR A 216 -25.33 6.19 9.93
N ASP A 217 -25.36 6.15 11.26
CA ASP A 217 -26.17 5.22 12.06
C ASP A 217 -27.69 5.37 11.80
N SER A 218 -28.14 6.57 11.44
CA SER A 218 -29.54 6.88 11.03
C SER A 218 -29.91 6.23 9.67
N GLY A 219 -28.96 5.69 8.93
CA GLY A 219 -29.14 5.19 7.56
C GLY A 219 -29.05 6.28 6.48
N ALA A 220 -28.96 7.58 6.86
CA ALA A 220 -28.74 8.64 5.89
C ALA A 220 -27.37 8.49 5.22
N GLU A 221 -27.30 8.73 3.91
CA GLU A 221 -26.06 8.70 3.18
C GLU A 221 -25.13 9.85 3.62
N TRP A 222 -23.84 9.51 3.81
CA TRP A 222 -22.81 10.50 4.07
C TRP A 222 -22.09 10.89 2.79
N TYR A 223 -21.61 9.88 2.03
CA TYR A 223 -21.01 10.07 0.70
C TYR A 223 -21.09 8.79 -0.11
N THR A 224 -21.03 8.94 -1.42
CA THR A 224 -20.76 7.84 -2.36
C THR A 224 -19.36 8.02 -2.97
N MET A 225 -18.60 6.92 -3.00
CA MET A 225 -17.31 6.86 -3.69
C MET A 225 -17.41 5.84 -4.83
N ARG A 226 -16.87 6.17 -6.01
CA ARG A 226 -16.68 5.23 -7.12
C ARG A 226 -15.20 5.03 -7.39
N TYR A 227 -14.78 3.82 -7.65
CA TYR A 227 -13.40 3.51 -7.96
C TYR A 227 -13.13 3.68 -9.45
N LEU A 228 -11.95 4.18 -9.79
CA LEU A 228 -11.51 4.40 -11.17
C LEU A 228 -10.37 3.42 -11.47
N TYR A 229 -10.51 2.67 -12.54
CA TYR A 229 -9.58 1.62 -12.94
C TYR A 229 -9.00 1.90 -14.33
N ASP A 230 -7.81 1.39 -14.61
CA ASP A 230 -7.26 1.32 -15.97
C ASP A 230 -7.78 0.06 -16.70
N GLU A 231 -7.38 -0.11 -17.96
CA GLU A 231 -7.78 -1.23 -18.81
C GLU A 231 -7.35 -2.61 -18.28
N SER A 232 -6.41 -2.65 -17.34
CA SER A 232 -5.93 -3.85 -16.68
C SER A 232 -6.52 -4.06 -15.28
N ASN A 233 -7.59 -3.32 -14.94
CA ASN A 233 -8.23 -3.31 -13.63
C ASN A 233 -7.32 -2.87 -12.47
N ASN A 234 -6.26 -2.09 -12.74
CA ASN A 234 -5.50 -1.47 -11.66
C ASN A 234 -6.20 -0.19 -11.21
N PRO A 235 -6.38 0.05 -9.89
CA PRO A 235 -6.99 1.27 -9.41
C PRO A 235 -6.10 2.48 -9.74
N VAL A 236 -6.67 3.49 -10.37
CA VAL A 236 -5.96 4.74 -10.77
C VAL A 236 -6.48 5.96 -10.04
N GLY A 237 -7.58 5.82 -9.28
CA GLY A 237 -8.18 6.91 -8.54
C GLY A 237 -9.56 6.56 -8.01
N PHE A 238 -10.27 7.58 -7.58
CA PHE A 238 -11.68 7.49 -7.17
C PHE A 238 -12.41 8.80 -7.45
N GLY A 239 -13.72 8.73 -7.57
CA GLY A 239 -14.62 9.88 -7.51
C GLY A 239 -15.38 9.87 -6.21
N MET A 240 -15.62 11.03 -5.61
CA MET A 240 -16.43 11.21 -4.41
C MET A 240 -17.57 12.19 -4.67
N GLN A 241 -18.73 11.90 -4.11
CA GLN A 241 -19.90 12.78 -4.18
C GLN A 241 -20.64 12.77 -2.84
N TYR A 242 -21.00 13.94 -2.34
CA TYR A 242 -21.87 14.10 -1.19
C TYR A 242 -23.33 14.22 -1.64
N PRO A 243 -24.33 13.81 -0.81
CA PRO A 243 -25.76 13.81 -1.21
C PRO A 243 -26.29 15.17 -1.61
N THR A 244 -25.73 16.25 -1.08
CA THR A 244 -26.10 17.62 -1.39
C THR A 244 -25.48 18.18 -2.66
N GLU A 245 -24.56 17.42 -3.28
CA GLU A 245 -23.81 17.87 -4.43
C GLU A 245 -24.22 17.10 -5.70
N THR A 246 -24.25 17.82 -6.83
CA THR A 246 -24.57 17.23 -8.13
C THR A 246 -23.34 16.81 -8.93
N LYS A 247 -22.14 17.20 -8.47
CA LYS A 247 -20.88 16.95 -9.16
C LYS A 247 -20.00 15.98 -8.38
N TRP A 248 -19.29 15.14 -9.13
CA TRP A 248 -18.26 14.28 -8.60
C TRP A 248 -16.94 15.03 -8.47
N GLU A 249 -16.31 14.95 -7.31
CA GLU A 249 -14.89 15.28 -7.17
C GLU A 249 -14.05 14.05 -7.53
N ASN A 250 -13.14 14.18 -8.48
CA ASN A 250 -12.30 13.07 -8.91
C ASN A 250 -10.87 13.24 -8.37
N TYR A 251 -10.32 12.13 -7.90
CA TYR A 251 -8.99 12.01 -7.31
C TYR A 251 -8.20 10.94 -8.05
N TYR A 252 -6.93 11.20 -8.33
CA TYR A 252 -6.06 10.30 -9.07
C TYR A 252 -4.80 10.00 -8.29
N PHE A 253 -4.34 8.75 -8.39
CA PHE A 253 -3.18 8.25 -7.70
C PHE A 253 -1.91 8.48 -8.51
N ALA A 254 -0.88 9.06 -7.88
CA ALA A 254 0.50 8.87 -8.29
C ALA A 254 1.04 7.63 -7.56
N LYS A 255 1.65 6.72 -8.29
CA LYS A 255 2.19 5.46 -7.75
C LYS A 255 3.69 5.38 -7.98
N ASN A 256 4.38 4.55 -7.21
CA ASN A 256 5.74 4.12 -7.53
C ASN A 256 5.72 2.89 -8.46
N VAL A 257 6.88 2.37 -8.85
CA VAL A 257 6.95 1.18 -9.73
C VAL A 257 6.48 -0.11 -9.07
N GLN A 258 6.41 -0.16 -7.75
CA GLN A 258 5.86 -1.27 -6.98
C GLN A 258 4.32 -1.24 -6.92
N GLY A 259 3.71 -0.13 -7.36
CA GLY A 259 2.28 0.07 -7.35
C GLY A 259 1.74 0.76 -6.09
N ASP A 260 2.62 1.14 -5.13
CA ASP A 260 2.22 1.87 -3.94
C ASP A 260 1.75 3.27 -4.29
N ILE A 261 0.67 3.73 -3.66
CA ILE A 261 0.16 5.10 -3.80
C ILE A 261 1.09 6.02 -3.00
N VAL A 262 1.82 6.89 -3.69
CA VAL A 262 2.77 7.85 -3.11
C VAL A 262 2.22 9.27 -3.02
N ALA A 263 1.14 9.57 -3.76
CA ALA A 263 0.42 10.84 -3.68
C ALA A 263 -0.98 10.70 -4.28
N ILE A 264 -1.89 11.58 -3.85
CA ILE A 264 -3.25 11.69 -4.38
C ILE A 264 -3.44 13.12 -4.89
N TYR A 265 -3.98 13.26 -6.10
CA TYR A 265 -4.24 14.55 -6.73
C TYR A 265 -5.73 14.70 -7.03
N ARG A 266 -6.35 15.78 -6.52
CA ARG A 266 -7.71 16.16 -6.91
C ARG A 266 -7.71 16.75 -8.31
N TYR A 267 -8.69 16.37 -9.12
CA TYR A 267 -8.94 16.98 -10.42
C TYR A 267 -9.67 18.31 -10.23
N ASP A 268 -9.01 19.40 -10.56
CA ASP A 268 -9.57 20.75 -10.55
C ASP A 268 -9.64 21.31 -11.98
N TYR A 269 -10.53 22.27 -12.19
CA TYR A 269 -10.71 22.92 -13.48
C TYR A 269 -10.54 24.43 -13.35
N ASN A 270 -9.55 24.97 -14.05
CA ASN A 270 -9.33 26.40 -14.10
C ASN A 270 -10.24 27.04 -15.17
N ALA A 271 -11.28 27.76 -14.76
CA ALA A 271 -12.27 28.38 -15.66
C ALA A 271 -11.65 29.47 -16.53
N SER A 272 -10.63 30.20 -16.06
CA SER A 272 -9.98 31.28 -16.81
C SER A 272 -9.11 30.75 -17.94
N SER A 273 -8.37 29.68 -17.73
CA SER A 273 -7.53 29.01 -18.74
C SER A 273 -8.26 27.91 -19.51
N GLN A 274 -9.46 27.53 -19.10
CA GLN A 274 -10.24 26.41 -19.63
C GLN A 274 -9.45 25.08 -19.64
N LYS A 275 -8.61 24.84 -18.63
CA LYS A 275 -7.74 23.66 -18.55
C LYS A 275 -7.88 22.96 -17.21
N PRO A 276 -7.87 21.62 -17.21
CA PRO A 276 -7.77 20.86 -15.97
C PRO A 276 -6.35 20.98 -15.38
N TYR A 277 -6.28 20.89 -14.04
CA TYR A 277 -5.02 20.79 -13.30
C TYR A 277 -5.19 19.87 -12.09
N GLY A 278 -4.07 19.42 -11.52
CA GLY A 278 -4.07 18.56 -10.33
C GLY A 278 -3.64 19.34 -9.10
N THR A 279 -4.40 19.21 -8.02
CA THR A 279 -4.03 19.71 -6.69
C THR A 279 -3.64 18.55 -5.79
N LEU A 280 -2.44 18.58 -5.22
CA LEU A 280 -2.00 17.58 -4.22
C LEU A 280 -2.86 17.70 -2.97
N ILE A 281 -3.34 16.54 -2.44
CA ILE A 281 -4.19 16.42 -1.27
C ILE A 281 -3.37 15.85 -0.09
#